data_34999337739f70e6178656d25b72b780
#
_entry.id   34999337739f70e6178656d25b72b780
#
_cell.length_a   1.000
_cell.length_b   1.000
_cell.length_c   1.000
_cell.angle_alpha   90.00
_cell.angle_beta   90.00
_cell.angle_gamma   90.00
#
_symmetry.space_group_name_H-M   'P 1'
#
loop_
_entity.id
_entity.type
_entity.pdbx_description
1 polymer ?
#
loop_
_entity_poly.entity_id
_entity_poly.type
_entity_poly.pdbx_seq_one_letter_code
_entity_poly.pdbx_strand_id
1 'polypeptide(L)'
;MRTAFRERMILLKDESGITWRTIEERTGLPYSTLQSYMVRDVDPRAYSLIRISMAFGVSVDWLLGLTEEREIQEGRILPEEDDRTGRGEDQS
;
A
#
# COMPACT_ATOMS: atom_id res chain seq x y z
N MET A 1 -9.87 -9.43 11.80
CA MET A 1 -10.32 -8.03 11.75
C MET A 1 -10.45 -7.61 10.29
N ARG A 2 -11.53 -6.94 9.98
CA ARG A 2 -11.71 -6.46 8.62
C ARG A 2 -11.15 -5.06 8.49
N THR A 3 -10.48 -4.82 7.39
CA THR A 3 -9.92 -3.49 7.10
C THR A 3 -10.72 -2.87 5.96
N ALA A 4 -10.45 -1.60 5.69
CA ALA A 4 -11.09 -0.90 4.60
C ALA A 4 -10.35 -1.11 3.27
N PHE A 5 -9.41 -2.05 3.23
CA PHE A 5 -8.52 -2.21 2.09
C PHE A 5 -9.27 -2.41 0.78
N ARG A 6 -10.26 -3.31 0.79
CA ARG A 6 -10.99 -3.63 -0.44
C ARG A 6 -11.69 -2.38 -0.99
N GLU A 7 -12.40 -1.66 -0.14
CA GLU A 7 -13.10 -0.45 -0.56
C GLU A 7 -12.14 0.62 -1.05
N ARG A 8 -10.99 0.76 -0.36
CA ARG A 8 -10.02 1.78 -0.74
C ARG A 8 -9.40 1.45 -2.09
N MET A 9 -9.13 0.17 -2.37
CA MET A 9 -8.60 -0.25 -3.66
C MET A 9 -9.59 0.03 -4.78
N ILE A 10 -10.86 -0.28 -4.54
CA ILE A 10 -11.90 -0.01 -5.54
C ILE A 10 -12.00 1.48 -5.80
N LEU A 11 -11.93 2.28 -4.74
CA LEU A 11 -11.96 3.74 -4.87
C LEU A 11 -10.79 4.24 -5.72
N LEU A 12 -9.59 3.76 -5.46
CA LEU A 12 -8.42 4.18 -6.23
C LEU A 12 -8.56 3.82 -7.70
N LYS A 13 -9.05 2.61 -7.97
CA LYS A 13 -9.25 2.18 -9.33
C LYS A 13 -10.27 3.06 -10.05
N ASP A 14 -11.39 3.33 -9.38
CA ASP A 14 -12.46 4.14 -9.97
C ASP A 14 -12.00 5.57 -10.22
N GLU A 15 -11.30 6.16 -9.26
CA GLU A 15 -10.82 7.54 -9.41
C GLU A 15 -9.80 7.65 -10.53
N SER A 16 -8.94 6.65 -10.65
CA SER A 16 -7.88 6.66 -11.66
C SER A 16 -8.39 6.34 -13.06
N GLY A 17 -9.49 5.63 -13.13
CA GLY A 17 -10.01 5.19 -14.42
C GLY A 17 -9.15 4.15 -15.10
N ILE A 18 -8.27 3.47 -14.36
CA ILE A 18 -7.34 2.50 -14.94
C ILE A 18 -7.88 1.09 -14.75
N THR A 19 -7.30 0.17 -15.54
CA THR A 19 -7.69 -1.22 -15.48
C THR A 19 -6.87 -1.98 -14.45
N TRP A 20 -7.33 -3.16 -14.10
CA TRP A 20 -6.58 -4.03 -13.20
C TRP A 20 -5.22 -4.40 -13.79
N ARG A 21 -5.14 -4.52 -15.12
CA ARG A 21 -3.85 -4.80 -15.77
C ARG A 21 -2.87 -3.66 -15.52
N THR A 22 -3.33 -2.42 -15.61
CA THR A 22 -2.47 -1.28 -15.33
C THR A 22 -2.04 -1.26 -13.86
N ILE A 23 -2.94 -1.63 -12.96
CA ILE A 23 -2.60 -1.72 -11.54
C ILE A 23 -1.54 -2.79 -11.33
N GLU A 24 -1.68 -3.93 -12.01
CA GLU A 24 -0.67 -4.99 -11.95
C GLU A 24 0.69 -4.47 -12.38
N GLU A 25 0.72 -3.72 -13.48
CA GLU A 25 1.96 -3.18 -14.00
C GLU A 25 2.61 -2.18 -13.04
N ARG A 26 1.79 -1.32 -12.44
CA ARG A 26 2.31 -0.28 -11.56
C ARG A 26 2.76 -0.82 -10.21
N THR A 27 2.05 -1.78 -9.68
CA THR A 27 2.36 -2.33 -8.36
C THR A 27 3.35 -3.48 -8.41
N GLY A 28 3.41 -4.17 -9.55
CA GLY A 28 4.22 -5.39 -9.65
C GLY A 28 3.56 -6.58 -9.00
N LEU A 29 2.29 -6.45 -8.61
CA LEU A 29 1.54 -7.54 -7.99
C LEU A 29 0.79 -8.31 -9.07
N PRO A 30 0.82 -9.65 -9.04
CA PRO A 30 0.10 -10.44 -10.03
C PRO A 30 -1.40 -10.15 -9.98
N TYR A 31 -2.02 -10.23 -11.15
CA TYR A 31 -3.47 -10.03 -11.26
C TYR A 31 -4.23 -10.96 -10.32
N SER A 32 -3.78 -12.21 -10.22
CA SER A 32 -4.44 -13.18 -9.35
C SER A 32 -4.41 -12.75 -7.89
N THR A 33 -3.32 -12.11 -7.46
CA THR A 33 -3.23 -11.60 -6.10
C THR A 33 -4.22 -10.47 -5.89
N LEU A 34 -4.29 -9.55 -6.85
CA LEU A 34 -5.23 -8.43 -6.76
C LEU A 34 -6.67 -8.92 -6.74
N GLN A 35 -6.99 -9.87 -7.60
CA GLN A 35 -8.34 -10.45 -7.64
C GLN A 35 -8.68 -11.16 -6.35
N SER A 36 -7.71 -11.84 -5.77
CA SER A 36 -7.92 -12.52 -4.51
C SER A 36 -8.37 -11.54 -3.42
N TYR A 37 -7.74 -10.38 -3.38
CA TYR A 37 -8.12 -9.35 -2.41
C TYR A 37 -9.53 -8.83 -2.66
N MET A 38 -9.90 -8.69 -3.94
CA MET A 38 -11.20 -8.12 -4.29
C MET A 38 -12.33 -9.12 -4.11
N VAL A 39 -12.10 -10.37 -4.51
CA VAL A 39 -13.15 -11.38 -4.50
C VAL A 39 -13.32 -12.02 -3.12
N ARG A 40 -12.20 -12.30 -2.47
CA ARG A 40 -12.23 -13.05 -1.21
C ARG A 40 -12.16 -12.17 0.02
N ASP A 41 -11.88 -10.89 -0.19
CA ASP A 41 -11.85 -9.91 0.90
C ASP A 41 -10.92 -10.35 2.04
N VAL A 42 -9.76 -10.86 1.66
CA VAL A 42 -8.75 -11.28 2.64
C VAL A 42 -7.84 -10.09 2.96
N ASP A 43 -7.22 -10.14 4.12
CA ASP A 43 -6.30 -9.09 4.51
C ASP A 43 -5.06 -9.11 3.63
N PRO A 44 -4.59 -7.95 3.19
CA PRO A 44 -3.41 -7.89 2.33
C PRO A 44 -2.13 -8.11 3.13
N ARG A 45 -1.13 -8.63 2.44
CA ARG A 45 0.19 -8.78 3.03
C ARG A 45 0.91 -7.45 3.04
N ALA A 46 1.88 -7.31 3.96
CA ALA A 46 2.64 -6.07 4.08
C ALA A 46 3.29 -5.69 2.75
N TYR A 47 3.86 -6.66 2.05
CA TYR A 47 4.51 -6.39 0.78
C TYR A 47 3.54 -5.75 -0.22
N SER A 48 2.33 -6.30 -0.30
CA SER A 48 1.32 -5.77 -1.20
C SER A 48 0.93 -4.34 -0.82
N LEU A 49 0.76 -4.09 0.47
CA LEU A 49 0.42 -2.75 0.95
C LEU A 49 1.48 -1.73 0.55
N ILE A 50 2.74 -2.10 0.72
CA ILE A 50 3.85 -1.21 0.38
C ILE A 50 3.85 -0.90 -1.10
N ARG A 51 3.69 -1.93 -1.94
CA ARG A 51 3.70 -1.73 -3.39
C ARG A 51 2.55 -0.84 -3.84
N ILE A 52 1.35 -1.07 -3.29
CA ILE A 52 0.18 -0.27 -3.65
C ILE A 52 0.34 1.16 -3.16
N SER A 53 0.81 1.32 -1.93
CA SER A 53 1.06 2.63 -1.36
C SER A 53 1.98 3.45 -2.26
N MET A 54 3.07 2.85 -2.71
CA MET A 54 4.03 3.55 -3.55
C MET A 54 3.48 3.85 -4.95
N ALA A 55 2.72 2.91 -5.50
CA ALA A 55 2.21 3.06 -6.86
C ALA A 55 1.18 4.19 -6.96
N PHE A 56 0.39 4.37 -5.91
CA PHE A 56 -0.69 5.37 -5.91
C PHE A 56 -0.37 6.61 -5.08
N GLY A 57 0.73 6.60 -4.35
CA GLY A 57 1.09 7.75 -3.53
C GLY A 57 0.16 7.94 -2.35
N VAL A 58 -0.39 6.86 -1.81
CA VAL A 58 -1.28 6.92 -0.66
C VAL A 58 -0.66 6.18 0.52
N SER A 59 -1.03 6.56 1.73
CA SER A 59 -0.45 5.94 2.92
C SER A 59 -1.03 4.56 3.15
N VAL A 60 -0.22 3.69 3.75
CA VAL A 60 -0.68 2.36 4.15
C VAL A 60 -1.81 2.49 5.18
N ASP A 61 -1.68 3.45 6.10
CA ASP A 61 -2.72 3.67 7.10
C ASP A 61 -4.06 3.96 6.43
N TRP A 62 -4.06 4.81 5.39
CA TRP A 62 -5.29 5.11 4.67
C TRP A 62 -5.83 3.86 3.99
N LEU A 63 -4.96 3.07 3.39
CA LEU A 63 -5.39 1.83 2.72
C LEU A 63 -6.08 0.88 3.69
N LEU A 64 -5.65 0.88 4.94
CA LEU A 64 -6.23 0.00 5.95
C LEU A 64 -7.42 0.62 6.68
N GLY A 65 -7.71 1.89 6.38
CA GLY A 65 -8.83 2.58 7.01
C GLY A 65 -8.52 3.14 8.39
N LEU A 66 -7.24 3.24 8.72
CA LEU A 66 -6.83 3.75 10.04
C LEU A 66 -6.80 5.27 10.10
N THR A 67 -6.86 5.93 8.95
CA THR A 67 -6.88 7.37 8.86
C THR A 67 -7.65 7.79 7.62
N GLU A 68 -8.20 9.00 7.64
CA GLU A 68 -8.84 9.58 6.47
C GLU A 68 -7.85 10.34 5.61
N GLU A 69 -6.63 10.51 6.08
CA GLU A 69 -5.60 11.22 5.32
C GLU A 69 -4.93 10.24 4.36
N ARG A 70 -5.07 10.51 3.07
CA ARG A 70 -4.56 9.63 2.02
C ARG A 70 -3.08 9.78 1.79
N GLU A 71 -2.57 10.99 1.96
CA GLU A 71 -1.20 11.31 1.58
C GLU A 71 -0.22 10.69 2.55
N ILE A 72 0.91 10.28 2.01
CA ILE A 72 1.96 9.73 2.84
C ILE A 72 2.50 10.84 3.73
N GLN A 73 2.52 10.60 5.04
CA GLN A 73 3.01 11.57 6.00
C GLN A 73 4.53 11.58 5.97
N GLU A 74 5.09 12.77 5.74
CA GLU A 74 6.54 12.91 5.75
C GLU A 74 7.07 12.61 7.15
N GLY A 75 8.12 11.81 7.21
CA GLY A 75 8.69 11.42 8.48
C GLY A 75 8.17 10.10 9.03
N ARG A 76 7.07 9.64 8.52
CA ARG A 76 6.52 8.34 8.94
C ARG A 76 7.10 7.20 8.14
N ILE A 77 7.52 7.55 6.99
CA ILE A 77 8.14 6.52 6.18
C ILE A 77 9.56 6.35 6.57
N LEU A 78 9.93 6.20 6.83
CA LEU A 78 11.13 6.01 7.19
C LEU A 78 12.09 5.62 6.78
N PRO A 79 12.47 5.43 6.68
CA PRO A 79 13.30 5.10 6.64
C PRO A 79 14.30 5.11 6.45
N GLU A 80 14.44 5.29 6.32
CA GLU A 80 15.30 5.35 6.28
C GLU A 80 16.07 5.52 6.63
N GLU A 81 16.15 5.61 6.93
CA GLU A 81 16.87 5.94 7.49
C GLU A 81 17.31 5.65 8.05
N ASP A 82 17.28 5.59 8.18
CA ASP A 82 17.94 5.40 8.77
C ASP A 82 18.44 4.87 9.01
N ASP A 83 18.46 4.97 8.95
CA ASP A 83 19.17 4.64 9.27
C ASP A 83 19.73 4.26 9.53
N ARG A 84 19.83 4.29 9.44
CA ARG A 84 20.58 4.29 9.90
C ARG A 84 20.87 3.97 10.41
N THR A 85 20.83 4.04 10.32
CA THR A 85 21.42 3.87 10.93
C THR A 85 21.76 3.35 11.40
N GLY A 86 21.75 3.37 11.26
CA GLY A 86 22.39 3.02 11.84
C GLY A 86 22.60 2.36 12.02
N ARG A 87 22.69 2.38 11.96
CA ARG A 87 23.30 1.97 12.30
C ARG A 87 23.65 1.46 12.69
N GLY A 88 23.66 1.58 12.47
CA GLY A 88 24.34 1.31 13.00
C GLY A 88 24.53 0.95 13.29
N GLU A 89 24.57 1.25 13.39
CA GLU A 89 25.15 1.16 13.85
C GLU A 89 25.23 0.78 14.32
N ASP A 90 25.36 0.87 14.24
CA ASP A 90 25.73 0.80 14.76
C ASP A 90 25.67 0.46 15.16
N GLN A 91 25.67 0.62 15.15
CA GLN A 91 25.92 0.59 15.56
C GLN A 91 25.88 0.33 15.89
N SER A 92 25.90 0.34 15.86
CA SER A 92 26.19 0.38 16.23
C SER A 92 26.17 0.25 16.49
#